data_37b2d7e562ed8b8d09fb557dff84792e
#
_entry.id   37b2d7e562ed8b8d09fb557dff84792e
#
_cell.length_a   1.000
_cell.length_b   1.000
_cell.length_c   1.000
_cell.angle_alpha   90.00
_cell.angle_beta   90.00
_cell.angle_gamma   90.00
#
_symmetry.space_group_name_H-M   'P 1'
#
loop_
_entity.id
_entity.type
_entity.pdbx_description
1 polymer ?
#
loop_
_entity_poly.entity_id
_entity_poly.type
_entity_poly.pdbx_seq_one_letter_code
_entity_poly.pdbx_strand_id
1 'polypeptide(L)'
;MAVKKRKPSPKKVHRVYCTYFDDGKFYIGYSCKPEKLYEKYFGSSSYVTNYEGEMRKETIMEYDSKSHAKALEHLLQWEYRLDPRCINDMWNVRLRLSHLKELVIPEWSPGCYS
;
A
#
# COMPACT_ATOMS: atom_id res chain seq x y z
N MET A 1 -3.53 20.90 39.23
CA MET A 1 -3.32 21.25 37.80
C MET A 1 -3.96 20.19 36.93
N ALA A 2 -5.01 20.54 36.22
CA ALA A 2 -5.68 19.59 35.36
C ALA A 2 -4.80 19.30 34.14
N VAL A 3 -4.33 18.07 34.04
CA VAL A 3 -3.64 17.62 32.84
C VAL A 3 -4.70 17.58 31.72
N LYS A 4 -4.53 18.42 30.71
CA LYS A 4 -5.36 18.33 29.52
C LYS A 4 -5.19 16.94 28.92
N LYS A 5 -6.20 16.10 29.10
CA LYS A 5 -6.25 14.84 28.36
C LYS A 5 -6.37 15.19 26.88
N ARG A 6 -5.32 14.91 26.12
CA ARG A 6 -5.40 14.94 24.66
C ARG A 6 -6.49 13.96 24.25
N LYS A 7 -7.43 14.43 23.46
CA LYS A 7 -8.32 13.51 22.77
C LYS A 7 -7.47 12.53 21.99
N PRO A 8 -7.66 11.20 22.17
CA PRO A 8 -6.92 10.24 21.39
C PRO A 8 -7.14 10.55 19.91
N SER A 9 -6.04 10.70 19.17
CA SER A 9 -6.10 10.82 17.72
C SER A 9 -6.83 9.60 17.18
N PRO A 10 -7.76 9.75 16.21
CA PRO A 10 -8.37 8.59 15.60
C PRO A 10 -7.28 7.66 15.08
N LYS A 11 -7.41 6.38 15.37
CA LYS A 11 -6.47 5.36 14.91
C LYS A 11 -6.35 5.44 13.39
N LYS A 12 -5.15 5.65 12.89
CA LYS A 12 -4.90 5.59 11.46
C LYS A 12 -4.96 4.15 10.99
N VAL A 13 -5.65 3.93 9.90
CA VAL A 13 -5.64 2.64 9.22
C VAL A 13 -4.53 2.67 8.17
N HIS A 14 -3.65 1.68 8.24
CA HIS A 14 -2.52 1.54 7.32
C HIS A 14 -2.88 0.49 6.27
N ARG A 15 -2.99 0.90 5.02
CA ARG A 15 -3.46 0.04 3.92
C ARG A 15 -2.35 -0.26 2.95
N VAL A 16 -2.28 -1.51 2.54
CA VAL A 16 -1.48 -1.95 1.39
C VAL A 16 -2.46 -2.21 0.25
N TYR A 17 -2.20 -1.63 -0.90
CA TYR A 17 -3.12 -1.67 -2.03
C TYR A 17 -2.38 -2.00 -3.32
N CYS A 18 -3.16 -2.42 -4.30
CA CYS A 18 -2.68 -2.61 -5.67
C CYS A 18 -3.54 -1.76 -6.61
N THR A 19 -2.90 -0.92 -7.40
CA THR A 19 -3.55 -0.16 -8.46
C THR A 19 -3.36 -0.88 -9.77
N TYR A 20 -4.45 -1.16 -10.46
CA TYR A 20 -4.46 -1.80 -11.77
C TYR A 20 -4.73 -0.74 -12.84
N PHE A 21 -3.93 -0.79 -13.91
CA PHE A 21 -4.07 0.12 -15.04
C PHE A 21 -4.72 -0.62 -16.20
N ASP A 22 -5.49 0.10 -17.01
CA ASP A 22 -6.14 -0.49 -18.16
C ASP A 22 -5.18 -0.95 -19.26
N ASP A 23 -3.90 -0.59 -19.16
CA ASP A 23 -2.83 -1.10 -20.03
C ASP A 23 -2.32 -2.49 -19.60
N GLY A 24 -2.86 -3.07 -18.53
CA GLY A 24 -2.48 -4.39 -18.02
C GLY A 24 -1.41 -4.36 -16.93
N LYS A 25 -0.87 -3.21 -16.57
CA LYS A 25 0.15 -3.08 -15.54
C LYS A 25 -0.46 -2.89 -14.16
N PHE A 26 0.35 -3.04 -13.11
CA PHE A 26 -0.09 -2.82 -11.72
C PHE A 26 1.02 -2.18 -10.88
N TYR A 27 0.59 -1.55 -9.79
CA TYR A 27 1.44 -0.87 -8.83
C TYR A 27 1.02 -1.25 -7.41
N ILE A 28 1.98 -1.64 -6.58
CA ILE A 28 1.75 -1.97 -5.16
C ILE A 28 2.22 -0.80 -4.31
N GLY A 29 1.34 -0.31 -3.45
CA GLY A 29 1.64 0.85 -2.62
C GLY A 29 1.09 0.74 -1.21
N TYR A 30 1.40 1.75 -0.42
CA TYR A 30 0.98 1.90 0.96
C TYR A 30 0.36 3.29 1.16
N SER A 31 -0.68 3.35 1.97
CA SER A 31 -1.30 4.63 2.35
C SER A 31 -1.88 4.57 3.76
N CYS A 32 -1.79 5.67 4.48
CA CYS A 32 -2.50 5.86 5.74
C CYS A 32 -3.49 7.02 5.66
N LYS A 33 -3.87 7.42 4.47
CA LYS A 33 -4.82 8.52 4.25
C LYS A 33 -6.20 8.16 4.80
N PRO A 34 -6.98 9.17 5.27
CA PRO A 34 -8.39 8.97 5.60
C PRO A 34 -9.14 8.38 4.41
N GLU A 35 -10.20 7.62 4.69
CA GLU A 35 -10.93 6.86 3.67
C GLU A 35 -11.34 7.69 2.46
N LYS A 36 -11.87 8.90 2.68
CA LYS A 36 -12.31 9.78 1.58
C LYS A 36 -11.17 10.17 0.64
N LEU A 37 -9.98 10.41 1.19
CA LEU A 37 -8.80 10.72 0.38
C LEU A 37 -8.21 9.48 -0.25
N TYR A 38 -8.28 8.35 0.46
CA TYR A 38 -7.78 7.07 -0.03
C TYR A 38 -8.54 6.59 -1.27
N GLU A 39 -9.85 6.77 -1.29
CA GLU A 39 -10.68 6.36 -2.44
C GLU A 39 -10.20 6.98 -3.77
N LYS A 40 -9.66 8.19 -3.70
CA LYS A 40 -9.19 8.94 -4.88
C LYS A 40 -7.68 8.81 -5.09
N TYR A 41 -6.98 8.10 -4.22
CA TYR A 41 -5.53 8.00 -4.23
C TYR A 41 -5.12 6.65 -4.83
N PHE A 42 -4.35 6.69 -5.92
CA PHE A 42 -3.89 5.50 -6.65
C PHE A 42 -2.39 5.27 -6.52
N GLY A 43 -1.66 6.19 -5.92
CA GLY A 43 -0.24 6.10 -5.70
C GLY A 43 0.47 7.42 -5.96
N SER A 44 1.72 7.51 -5.50
CA SER A 44 2.57 8.70 -5.66
C SER A 44 3.59 8.55 -6.78
N SER A 45 3.66 7.39 -7.42
CA SER A 45 4.56 7.16 -8.55
C SER A 45 4.25 8.11 -9.70
N SER A 46 5.27 8.54 -10.42
CA SER A 46 5.09 9.38 -11.61
C SER A 46 4.24 8.68 -12.68
N TYR A 47 4.35 7.35 -12.77
CA TYR A 47 3.51 6.57 -13.68
C TYR A 47 2.02 6.76 -13.35
N VAL A 48 1.67 6.69 -12.06
CA VAL A 48 0.30 6.88 -11.58
C VAL A 48 -0.18 8.30 -11.85
N THR A 49 0.62 9.31 -11.45
CA THR A 49 0.22 10.71 -11.53
C THR A 49 0.10 11.22 -12.96
N ASN A 50 0.84 10.64 -13.90
CA ASN A 50 0.83 11.03 -15.31
C ASN A 50 -0.01 10.09 -16.19
N TYR A 51 -0.64 9.07 -15.59
CA TYR A 51 -1.39 8.09 -16.35
C TYR A 51 -2.70 8.71 -16.88
N GLU A 52 -2.94 8.60 -18.18
CA GLU A 52 -4.11 9.18 -18.84
C GLU A 52 -5.26 8.20 -19.03
N GLY A 53 -5.03 6.90 -18.80
CA GLY A 53 -6.04 5.88 -18.91
C GLY A 53 -6.83 5.68 -17.59
N GLU A 54 -7.56 4.59 -17.54
CA GLU A 54 -8.35 4.23 -16.37
C GLU A 54 -7.56 3.37 -15.39
N MET A 55 -7.85 3.56 -14.11
CA MET A 55 -7.22 2.83 -13.02
C MET A 55 -8.29 2.25 -12.09
N ARG A 56 -7.97 1.10 -11.49
CA ARG A 56 -8.78 0.46 -10.45
C ARG A 56 -7.87 0.13 -9.29
N LYS A 57 -8.37 0.24 -8.08
CA LYS A 57 -7.59 -0.06 -6.88
C LYS A 57 -8.25 -1.18 -6.09
N GLU A 58 -7.40 -2.07 -5.58
CA GLU A 58 -7.78 -3.14 -4.67
C GLU A 58 -7.02 -2.96 -3.36
N THR A 59 -7.72 -2.96 -2.23
CA THR A 59 -7.06 -2.98 -0.93
C THR A 59 -6.69 -4.43 -0.60
N ILE A 60 -5.40 -4.69 -0.47
CA ILE A 60 -4.88 -6.03 -0.19
C ILE A 60 -5.06 -6.36 1.29
N MET A 61 -4.66 -5.44 2.17
CA MET A 61 -4.71 -5.65 3.61
C MET A 61 -4.73 -4.32 4.34
N GLU A 62 -5.38 -4.30 5.50
CA GLU A 62 -5.39 -3.18 6.43
C GLU A 62 -4.72 -3.60 7.73
N TYR A 63 -3.87 -2.73 8.28
CA TYR A 63 -3.16 -2.98 9.53
C TYR A 63 -3.33 -1.79 10.47
N ASP A 64 -3.25 -2.06 11.77
CA ASP A 64 -3.14 -1.02 12.79
C ASP A 64 -1.71 -0.48 12.89
N SER A 65 -0.73 -1.26 12.47
CA SER A 65 0.69 -0.95 12.56
C SER A 65 1.25 -0.51 11.22
N LYS A 66 1.87 0.67 11.18
CA LYS A 66 2.60 1.15 10.01
C LYS A 66 3.73 0.20 9.62
N SER A 67 4.44 -0.35 10.61
CA SER A 67 5.55 -1.28 10.38
C SER A 67 5.09 -2.52 9.64
N HIS A 68 3.95 -3.09 10.03
CA HIS A 68 3.38 -4.25 9.37
C HIS A 68 2.95 -3.93 7.92
N ALA A 69 2.30 -2.80 7.72
CA ALA A 69 1.86 -2.39 6.38
C ALA A 69 3.07 -2.18 5.46
N LYS A 70 4.09 -1.47 5.93
CA LYS A 70 5.31 -1.23 5.15
C LYS A 70 6.04 -2.54 4.87
N ALA A 71 6.07 -3.47 5.82
CA ALA A 71 6.68 -4.78 5.63
C ALA A 71 5.96 -5.56 4.52
N LEU A 72 4.63 -5.61 4.56
CA LEU A 72 3.86 -6.29 3.50
C LEU A 72 4.09 -5.63 2.14
N GLU A 73 4.06 -4.31 2.08
CA GLU A 73 4.32 -3.58 0.83
C GLU A 73 5.66 -4.00 0.23
N HIS A 74 6.71 -4.03 1.02
CA HIS A 74 8.05 -4.40 0.56
C HIS A 74 8.14 -5.87 0.15
N LEU A 75 7.51 -6.77 0.92
CA LEU A 75 7.50 -8.19 0.59
C LEU A 75 6.81 -8.45 -0.76
N LEU A 76 5.68 -7.80 -1.01
CA LEU A 76 4.95 -7.95 -2.27
C LEU A 76 5.70 -7.31 -3.44
N GLN A 77 6.28 -6.14 -3.26
CA GLN A 77 7.09 -5.50 -4.29
C GLN A 77 8.28 -6.38 -4.66
N TRP A 78 8.91 -7.00 -3.66
CA TRP A 78 10.02 -7.92 -3.90
C TRP A 78 9.55 -9.18 -4.64
N GLU A 79 8.42 -9.76 -4.22
CA GLU A 79 7.87 -10.97 -4.86
C GLU A 79 7.58 -10.76 -6.34
N TYR A 80 7.03 -9.60 -6.69
CA TYR A 80 6.64 -9.29 -8.07
C TYR A 80 7.65 -8.42 -8.82
N ARG A 81 8.88 -8.28 -8.32
CA ARG A 81 9.91 -7.42 -8.91
C ARG A 81 10.26 -7.75 -10.35
N LEU A 82 10.12 -9.01 -10.74
CA LEU A 82 10.44 -9.48 -12.09
C LEU A 82 9.19 -9.65 -12.96
N ASP A 83 8.01 -9.38 -12.43
CA ASP A 83 6.78 -9.41 -13.23
C ASP A 83 6.77 -8.19 -14.17
N PRO A 84 6.69 -8.41 -15.50
CA PRO A 84 6.73 -7.29 -16.45
C PRO A 84 5.56 -6.33 -16.33
N ARG A 85 4.48 -6.73 -15.65
CA ARG A 85 3.32 -5.87 -15.39
C ARG A 85 3.52 -4.96 -14.18
N CYS A 86 4.49 -5.29 -13.30
CA CYS A 86 4.73 -4.51 -12.08
C CYS A 86 5.57 -3.28 -12.40
N ILE A 87 5.04 -2.10 -12.08
CA ILE A 87 5.75 -0.83 -12.34
C ILE A 87 6.56 -0.32 -11.15
N ASN A 88 6.58 -1.05 -10.05
CA ASN A 88 7.40 -0.68 -8.89
C ASN A 88 8.89 -0.85 -9.25
N ASP A 89 9.61 0.25 -9.37
CA ASP A 89 11.01 0.26 -9.79
C ASP A 89 11.97 0.78 -8.72
N MET A 90 11.44 1.32 -7.62
CA MET A 90 12.26 1.83 -6.52
C MET A 90 12.13 0.93 -5.29
N TRP A 91 13.26 0.41 -4.86
CA TRP A 91 13.36 -0.57 -3.76
C TRP A 91 14.02 0.07 -2.56
N ASN A 92 13.24 0.69 -1.71
CA ASN A 92 13.72 1.28 -0.47
C ASN A 92 13.35 0.35 0.70
N VAL A 93 13.90 -0.88 0.64
CA VAL A 93 13.56 -1.92 1.60
C VAL A 93 14.32 -1.71 2.90
N ARG A 94 13.61 -1.29 3.95
CA ARG A 94 14.12 -1.22 5.32
C ARG A 94 13.29 -2.15 6.19
N LEU A 95 13.53 -3.45 6.04
CA LEU A 95 12.87 -4.46 6.85
C LEU A 95 13.77 -4.86 8.02
N ARG A 96 13.24 -4.73 9.23
CA ARG A 96 13.86 -5.29 10.43
C ARG A 96 13.11 -6.55 10.81
N LEU A 97 13.81 -7.49 11.45
CA LEU A 97 13.19 -8.73 11.93
C LEU A 97 11.99 -8.44 12.84
N SER A 98 12.08 -7.40 13.66
CA SER A 98 10.99 -6.97 14.54
C SER A 98 9.72 -6.58 13.78
N HIS A 99 9.85 -6.11 12.53
CA HIS A 99 8.68 -5.74 11.71
C HIS A 99 7.95 -6.95 11.17
N LEU A 100 8.58 -8.12 11.19
CA LEU A 100 7.99 -9.36 10.69
C LEU A 100 7.29 -10.16 11.79
N LYS A 101 7.53 -9.83 13.06
CA LYS A 101 6.89 -10.50 14.19
C LYS A 101 5.39 -10.21 14.16
N GLU A 102 4.60 -11.27 14.29
CA GLU A 102 3.14 -11.20 14.32
C GLU A 102 2.53 -10.61 13.04
N LEU A 103 3.31 -10.52 11.96
CA LEU A 103 2.82 -10.03 10.69
C LEU A 103 1.88 -11.04 10.05
N VAL A 104 0.64 -10.62 9.85
CA VAL A 104 -0.34 -11.42 9.10
C VAL A 104 -0.14 -11.12 7.61
N ILE A 105 0.23 -12.15 6.85
CA ILE A 105 0.43 -12.04 5.40
C ILE A 105 -0.78 -12.66 4.71
N PRO A 106 -1.54 -11.87 3.92
CA PRO A 106 -2.71 -12.40 3.21
C PRO A 106 -2.29 -13.30 2.05
N GLU A 107 -3.13 -14.27 1.73
CA GLU A 107 -3.03 -14.96 0.46
C GLU A 107 -3.54 -14.03 -0.63
N TRP A 108 -2.63 -13.51 -1.43
CA TRP A 108 -2.96 -12.54 -2.45
C TRP A 108 -2.05 -12.70 -3.66
N SER A 109 -2.63 -12.56 -4.82
CA SER A 109 -1.90 -12.43 -6.08
C SER A 109 -2.54 -11.35 -6.91
N PRO A 110 -1.77 -10.67 -7.79
CA PRO A 110 -2.33 -9.59 -8.59
C PRO A 110 -3.37 -10.11 -9.57
N GLY A 111 -4.48 -9.38 -9.67
CA GLY A 111 -5.51 -9.61 -10.68
C GLY A 111 -5.25 -8.79 -11.93
N CYS A 112 -6.31 -8.22 -12.49
CA CYS A 112 -6.23 -7.36 -13.65
C CYS A 112 -7.24 -6.22 -13.51
N TYR A 113 -7.14 -5.22 -14.40
CA TYR A 113 -8.04 -4.08 -14.40
C TYR A 113 -9.50 -4.49 -14.62
N SER A 114 -9.74 -5.38 -15.54
CA SER A 114 -11.08 -5.86 -15.89
C SER A 114 -11.53 -7.04 -15.05
#